data_a23ca183b3856d13aeb604888efa8808
#
_entry.id   a23ca183b3856d13aeb604888efa8808
#
_cell.length_a   1.000
_cell.length_b   1.000
_cell.length_c   1.000
_cell.angle_alpha   90.00
_cell.angle_beta   90.00
_cell.angle_gamma   90.00
#
_symmetry.space_group_name_H-M   'P 1'
#
loop_
_entity.id
_entity.type
_entity.pdbx_description
1 polymer ?
#
loop_
_entity_poly.entity_id
_entity_poly.type
_entity_poly.pdbx_seq_one_letter_code
_entity_poly.pdbx_strand_id
1 'polypeptide(L)'
;MRLFIALPPPEEERAALERELARLRRACRKGGFSRGENLHITLAFLGEVPEDRVDAVHAAMDGCGTGPFPVTIGDLGRFRGREGDTLILRADGGEPLTALQADLSDELRSRDFALEDRAFRPHLTMARRAALREGETLAAVSARLEPVRFTADRMILYLSHRPDGVLTYSPLYTKML
;
A
#
# COMPACT_ATOMS: atom_id res chain seq x y z
N MET A 1 7.06 -1.15 -18.27
CA MET A 1 6.24 -1.91 -17.26
C MET A 1 5.90 -0.98 -16.12
N ARG A 2 4.64 -0.93 -15.71
CA ARG A 2 4.23 -0.08 -14.57
C ARG A 2 4.52 -0.79 -13.25
N LEU A 3 5.52 -0.31 -12.52
CA LEU A 3 6.07 -0.98 -11.35
C LEU A 3 5.91 -0.16 -10.06
N PHE A 4 5.84 -0.88 -8.93
CA PHE A 4 5.90 -0.31 -7.58
C PHE A 4 6.42 -1.35 -6.59
N ILE A 5 7.00 -0.89 -5.47
CA ILE A 5 7.49 -1.74 -4.39
C ILE A 5 6.60 -1.55 -3.17
N ALA A 6 6.21 -2.66 -2.52
CA ALA A 6 5.28 -2.62 -1.41
C ALA A 6 5.48 -3.77 -0.41
N LEU A 7 4.92 -3.57 0.80
CA LEU A 7 4.78 -4.58 1.84
C LEU A 7 3.36 -5.16 1.77
N PRO A 8 3.17 -6.43 1.40
CA PRO A 8 1.87 -7.09 1.48
C PRO A 8 1.59 -7.54 2.92
N PRO A 9 0.34 -7.50 3.40
CA PRO A 9 -0.03 -8.23 4.61
C PRO A 9 0.08 -9.74 4.35
N PRO A 10 0.45 -10.55 5.37
CA PRO A 10 0.34 -12.00 5.29
C PRO A 10 -1.11 -12.45 5.03
N GLU A 11 -1.31 -13.69 4.62
CA GLU A 11 -2.63 -14.15 4.14
C GLU A 11 -3.71 -14.14 5.23
N GLU A 12 -3.34 -14.50 6.47
CA GLU A 12 -4.25 -14.52 7.61
C GLU A 12 -4.75 -13.10 7.94
N GLU A 13 -3.84 -12.12 8.00
CA GLU A 13 -4.15 -10.73 8.27
C GLU A 13 -4.84 -10.05 7.09
N ARG A 14 -4.56 -10.50 5.86
CA ARG A 14 -5.31 -10.06 4.68
C ARG A 14 -6.80 -10.40 4.81
N ALA A 15 -7.15 -11.60 5.30
CA ALA A 15 -8.53 -11.98 5.56
C ALA A 15 -9.18 -11.08 6.65
N ALA A 16 -8.42 -10.67 7.67
CA ALA A 16 -8.89 -9.68 8.65
C ALA A 16 -9.16 -8.32 8.00
N LEU A 17 -8.24 -7.83 7.17
CA LEU A 17 -8.40 -6.58 6.43
C LEU A 17 -9.58 -6.60 5.44
N GLU A 18 -9.87 -7.74 4.83
CA GLU A 18 -11.05 -7.92 3.97
C GLU A 18 -12.36 -7.78 4.76
N ARG A 19 -12.40 -8.23 6.02
CA ARG A 19 -13.56 -7.99 6.91
C ARG A 19 -13.74 -6.50 7.18
N GLU A 20 -12.65 -5.77 7.44
CA GLU A 20 -12.70 -4.32 7.62
C GLU A 20 -13.12 -3.59 6.33
N LEU A 21 -12.63 -4.06 5.18
CA LEU A 21 -13.05 -3.56 3.87
C LEU A 21 -14.56 -3.74 3.64
N ALA A 22 -15.12 -4.88 4.04
CA ALA A 22 -16.55 -5.14 3.96
C ALA A 22 -17.36 -4.25 4.92
N ARG A 23 -16.85 -3.96 6.13
CA ARG A 23 -17.45 -2.99 7.06
C ARG A 23 -17.45 -1.59 6.45
N LEU A 24 -16.32 -1.14 5.91
CA LEU A 24 -16.19 0.16 5.26
C LEU A 24 -17.11 0.30 4.04
N ARG A 25 -17.24 -0.75 3.24
CA ARG A 25 -18.16 -0.77 2.07
C ARG A 25 -19.60 -0.49 2.49
N ARG A 26 -20.07 -1.04 3.61
CA ARG A 26 -21.42 -0.80 4.12
C ARG A 26 -21.64 0.65 4.57
N ALA A 27 -20.59 1.34 5.03
CA ALA A 27 -20.65 2.74 5.43
C ALA A 27 -20.60 3.72 4.26
N CYS A 28 -20.27 3.24 3.04
CA CYS A 28 -20.19 4.07 1.85
C CYS A 28 -21.43 3.95 0.97
N ARG A 29 -21.82 5.06 0.33
CA ARG A 29 -22.86 5.07 -0.71
C ARG A 29 -22.33 4.78 -2.10
N LYS A 30 -21.02 5.03 -2.32
CA LYS A 30 -20.28 4.72 -3.55
C LYS A 30 -18.79 4.55 -3.27
N GLY A 31 -18.08 3.90 -4.18
CA GLY A 31 -16.62 3.77 -4.16
C GLY A 31 -16.13 2.60 -5.01
N GLY A 32 -14.95 2.72 -5.56
CA GLY A 32 -14.18 1.63 -6.14
C GLY A 32 -13.32 0.99 -5.04
N PHE A 33 -13.79 -0.10 -4.46
CA PHE A 33 -13.11 -0.77 -3.34
C PHE A 33 -11.95 -1.63 -3.84
N SER A 34 -10.86 -1.63 -3.09
CA SER A 34 -9.73 -2.51 -3.34
C SER A 34 -10.17 -3.98 -3.25
N ARG A 35 -9.49 -4.85 -3.99
CA ARG A 35 -9.62 -6.30 -3.82
C ARG A 35 -8.63 -6.72 -2.74
N GLY A 36 -8.95 -7.78 -2.00
CA GLY A 36 -8.13 -8.24 -0.88
C GLY A 36 -6.69 -8.55 -1.30
N GLU A 37 -6.52 -9.21 -2.45
CA GLU A 37 -5.20 -9.52 -3.01
C GLU A 37 -4.38 -8.29 -3.42
N ASN A 38 -5.02 -7.13 -3.54
CA ASN A 38 -4.37 -5.87 -3.89
C ASN A 38 -4.07 -4.98 -2.67
N LEU A 39 -4.37 -5.45 -1.45
CA LEU A 39 -4.06 -4.70 -0.24
C LEU A 39 -2.54 -4.73 0.04
N HIS A 40 -1.93 -3.55 0.19
CA HIS A 40 -0.50 -3.41 0.44
C HIS A 40 -0.16 -2.02 1.00
N ILE A 41 1.00 -1.89 1.62
CA ILE A 41 1.61 -0.61 1.96
C ILE A 41 2.63 -0.28 0.88
N THR A 42 2.40 0.76 0.08
CA THR A 42 3.36 1.18 -0.95
C THR A 42 4.58 1.82 -0.30
N LEU A 43 5.79 1.34 -0.63
CA LEU A 43 7.06 1.94 -0.26
C LEU A 43 7.57 2.92 -1.33
N ALA A 44 7.52 2.52 -2.60
CA ALA A 44 7.94 3.35 -3.72
C ALA A 44 7.09 3.05 -4.97
N PHE A 45 6.61 4.10 -5.62
CA PHE A 45 5.95 4.01 -6.92
C PHE A 45 6.93 4.43 -8.01
N LEU A 46 7.27 3.51 -8.93
CA LEU A 46 8.29 3.71 -9.95
C LEU A 46 7.71 4.20 -11.29
N GLY A 47 6.39 4.06 -11.48
CA GLY A 47 5.76 4.38 -12.77
C GLY A 47 6.16 3.40 -13.86
N GLU A 48 6.32 3.92 -15.09
CA GLU A 48 6.74 3.11 -16.22
C GLU A 48 8.25 2.90 -16.19
N VAL A 49 8.68 1.64 -16.03
CA VAL A 49 10.08 1.22 -16.00
C VAL A 49 10.38 0.39 -17.25
N PRO A 50 11.41 0.74 -18.03
CA PRO A 50 11.91 -0.10 -19.14
C PRO A 50 12.37 -1.47 -18.62
N GLU A 51 12.25 -2.50 -19.46
CA GLU A 51 12.57 -3.88 -19.06
C GLU A 51 14.05 -4.07 -18.70
N ASP A 52 14.95 -3.40 -19.41
CA ASP A 52 16.39 -3.39 -19.16
C ASP A 52 16.80 -2.65 -17.87
N ARG A 53 15.88 -1.97 -17.21
CA ARG A 53 16.10 -1.29 -15.92
C ARG A 53 15.59 -2.08 -14.71
N VAL A 54 14.93 -3.21 -14.92
CA VAL A 54 14.33 -4.00 -13.81
C VAL A 54 15.39 -4.56 -12.87
N ASP A 55 16.54 -5.00 -13.39
CA ASP A 55 17.65 -5.50 -12.56
C ASP A 55 18.22 -4.41 -11.65
N ALA A 56 18.18 -3.16 -12.05
CA ALA A 56 18.57 -2.05 -11.17
C ALA A 56 17.59 -1.83 -10.01
N VAL A 57 16.29 -2.15 -10.22
CA VAL A 57 15.29 -2.14 -9.13
C VAL A 57 15.56 -3.29 -8.15
N HIS A 58 15.87 -4.49 -8.65
CA HIS A 58 16.24 -5.63 -7.79
C HIS A 58 17.48 -5.27 -6.93
N ALA A 59 18.51 -4.71 -7.55
CA ALA A 59 19.72 -4.30 -6.84
C ALA A 59 19.45 -3.21 -5.77
N ALA A 60 18.53 -2.28 -6.04
CA ALA A 60 18.10 -1.30 -5.04
C ALA A 60 17.39 -1.95 -3.85
N MET A 61 16.50 -2.91 -4.11
CA MET A 61 15.83 -3.67 -3.05
C MET A 61 16.81 -4.50 -2.22
N ASP A 62 17.79 -5.13 -2.86
CA ASP A 62 18.81 -5.95 -2.19
C ASP A 62 19.76 -5.12 -1.32
N GLY A 63 19.98 -3.86 -1.68
CA GLY A 63 20.77 -2.90 -0.90
C GLY A 63 20.11 -2.46 0.42
N CYS A 64 18.80 -2.68 0.57
CA CYS A 64 18.08 -2.33 1.79
C CYS A 64 18.16 -3.46 2.82
N GLY A 65 18.45 -3.13 4.07
CA GLY A 65 18.59 -4.10 5.15
C GLY A 65 17.90 -3.65 6.44
N THR A 66 16.64 -4.04 6.62
CA THR A 66 16.02 -4.09 7.95
C THR A 66 15.64 -5.53 8.23
N GLY A 67 15.62 -5.95 9.49
CA GLY A 67 14.97 -7.21 9.86
C GLY A 67 13.44 -7.07 9.81
N PRO A 68 12.69 -8.17 9.98
CA PRO A 68 11.24 -8.13 10.12
C PRO A 68 10.81 -7.22 11.28
N PHE A 69 9.72 -6.46 11.10
CA PHE A 69 9.22 -5.53 12.11
C PHE A 69 7.69 -5.55 12.20
N PRO A 70 7.12 -5.19 13.38
CA PRO A 70 5.68 -5.15 13.56
C PRO A 70 5.07 -3.95 12.83
N VAL A 71 3.88 -4.17 12.26
CA VAL A 71 3.05 -3.13 11.64
C VAL A 71 1.64 -3.22 12.19
N THR A 72 1.05 -2.08 12.53
CA THR A 72 -0.35 -1.95 12.89
C THR A 72 -1.09 -1.18 11.80
N ILE A 73 -2.17 -1.76 11.29
CA ILE A 73 -3.10 -1.10 10.37
C ILE A 73 -4.33 -0.70 11.17
N GLY A 74 -4.64 0.58 11.17
CA GLY A 74 -5.79 1.11 11.88
C GLY A 74 -6.15 2.50 11.37
N ASP A 75 -6.98 3.22 12.09
CA ASP A 75 -7.40 4.60 11.82
C ASP A 75 -7.78 4.91 10.36
N LEU A 76 -9.06 5.04 10.13
CA LEU A 76 -9.57 5.45 8.82
C LEU A 76 -9.15 6.89 8.50
N GLY A 77 -8.46 7.06 7.40
CA GLY A 77 -8.10 8.35 6.84
C GLY A 77 -8.68 8.57 5.46
N ARG A 78 -8.45 9.76 4.91
CA ARG A 78 -8.81 10.04 3.51
C ARG A 78 -7.86 11.03 2.85
N PHE A 79 -7.71 10.87 1.56
CA PHE A 79 -7.22 11.92 0.66
C PHE A 79 -8.39 12.45 -0.16
N ARG A 80 -8.60 13.75 -0.12
CA ARG A 80 -9.71 14.38 -0.85
C ARG A 80 -9.46 14.34 -2.35
N GLY A 81 -10.50 14.03 -3.12
CA GLY A 81 -10.47 14.02 -4.59
C GLY A 81 -11.71 14.65 -5.19
N ARG A 82 -11.61 15.12 -6.43
CA ARG A 82 -12.73 15.81 -7.12
C ARG A 82 -13.94 14.90 -7.33
N GLU A 83 -13.72 13.62 -7.64
CA GLU A 83 -14.79 12.65 -7.91
C GLU A 83 -15.21 11.83 -6.67
N GLY A 84 -14.64 12.15 -5.52
CA GLY A 84 -14.79 11.44 -4.26
C GLY A 84 -13.44 11.16 -3.60
N ASP A 85 -13.47 10.78 -2.36
CA ASP A 85 -12.28 10.60 -1.54
C ASP A 85 -11.59 9.26 -1.83
N THR A 86 -10.27 9.20 -1.63
CA THR A 86 -9.56 7.94 -1.43
C THR A 86 -9.56 7.63 0.05
N LEU A 87 -10.25 6.56 0.44
CA LEU A 87 -10.29 6.07 1.82
C LEU A 87 -9.12 5.13 2.06
N ILE A 88 -8.43 5.35 3.15
CA ILE A 88 -7.23 4.62 3.53
C ILE A 88 -7.32 4.14 4.98
N LEU A 89 -6.65 3.03 5.30
CA LEU A 89 -6.26 2.72 6.67
C LEU A 89 -4.80 3.12 6.88
N ARG A 90 -4.50 3.86 7.94
CA ARG A 90 -3.15 4.26 8.28
C ARG A 90 -2.35 3.03 8.71
N ALA A 91 -1.09 2.99 8.33
CA ALA A 91 -0.14 1.98 8.75
C ALA A 91 0.88 2.61 9.69
N ASP A 92 1.15 1.95 10.80
CA ASP A 92 2.20 2.32 11.74
C ASP A 92 3.16 1.14 11.89
N GLY A 93 4.40 1.33 11.46
CA GLY A 93 5.51 0.38 11.61
C GLY A 93 6.69 1.04 12.33
N GLY A 94 6.47 2.22 12.91
CA GLY A 94 7.49 2.96 13.64
C GLY A 94 8.70 3.36 12.80
N GLU A 95 9.83 3.51 13.48
CA GLU A 95 11.12 3.82 12.84
C GLU A 95 11.54 2.80 11.77
N PRO A 96 11.41 1.47 11.98
CA PRO A 96 11.83 0.49 10.96
C PRO A 96 11.13 0.67 9.61
N LEU A 97 9.83 0.97 9.59
CA LEU A 97 9.10 1.23 8.35
C LEU A 97 9.57 2.50 7.66
N THR A 98 9.82 3.55 8.44
CA THR A 98 10.28 4.83 7.90
C THR A 98 11.71 4.73 7.38
N ALA A 99 12.60 4.04 8.11
CA ALA A 99 13.98 3.79 7.70
C ALA A 99 14.03 2.95 6.42
N LEU A 100 13.29 1.83 6.36
CA LEU A 100 13.21 1.00 5.16
C LEU A 100 12.79 1.80 3.92
N GLN A 101 11.78 2.67 4.07
CA GLN A 101 11.30 3.49 2.96
C GLN A 101 12.33 4.54 2.54
N ALA A 102 13.04 5.15 3.50
CA ALA A 102 14.10 6.12 3.22
C ALA A 102 15.28 5.45 2.49
N ASP A 103 15.80 4.34 3.03
CA ASP A 103 16.90 3.57 2.44
C ASP A 103 16.56 3.13 1.02
N LEU A 104 15.36 2.57 0.82
CA LEU A 104 14.89 2.17 -0.50
C LEU A 104 14.81 3.35 -1.48
N SER A 105 14.36 4.51 -1.00
CA SER A 105 14.28 5.71 -1.82
C SER A 105 15.66 6.21 -2.23
N ASP A 106 16.63 6.18 -1.33
CA ASP A 106 18.01 6.59 -1.60
C ASP A 106 18.69 5.62 -2.57
N GLU A 107 18.51 4.31 -2.39
CA GLU A 107 19.00 3.28 -3.30
C GLU A 107 18.40 3.41 -4.71
N LEU A 108 17.12 3.72 -4.83
CA LEU A 108 16.46 3.94 -6.12
C LEU A 108 16.96 5.25 -6.78
N ARG A 109 17.07 6.34 -6.03
CA ARG A 109 17.59 7.62 -6.54
C ARG A 109 19.05 7.52 -7.00
N SER A 110 19.88 6.78 -6.26
CA SER A 110 21.29 6.54 -6.65
C SER A 110 21.42 5.79 -7.98
N ARG A 111 20.33 5.16 -8.43
CA ARG A 111 20.23 4.47 -9.72
C ARG A 111 19.36 5.22 -10.73
N ASP A 112 19.22 6.53 -10.56
CA ASP A 112 18.49 7.42 -11.48
C ASP A 112 16.98 7.08 -11.64
N PHE A 113 16.32 6.53 -10.60
CA PHE A 113 14.87 6.44 -10.57
C PHE A 113 14.27 7.73 -10.02
N ALA A 114 13.37 8.34 -10.80
CA ALA A 114 12.63 9.51 -10.36
C ALA A 114 11.49 9.04 -9.41
N LEU A 115 11.54 9.48 -8.16
CA LEU A 115 10.50 9.24 -7.16
C LEU A 115 9.73 10.52 -6.89
N GLU A 116 8.46 10.37 -6.48
CA GLU A 116 7.67 11.52 -6.03
C GLU A 116 8.31 12.18 -4.80
N ASP A 117 8.44 13.52 -4.86
CA ASP A 117 8.97 14.31 -3.76
C ASP A 117 7.83 14.72 -2.81
N ARG A 118 7.35 13.77 -2.06
CA ARG A 118 6.33 14.00 -1.02
C ARG A 118 6.63 13.20 0.24
N ALA A 119 6.20 13.72 1.39
CA ALA A 119 6.35 13.04 2.66
C ALA A 119 5.71 11.63 2.61
N PHE A 120 6.43 10.64 3.09
CA PHE A 120 5.93 9.29 3.24
C PHE A 120 4.79 9.24 4.26
N ARG A 121 3.66 8.72 3.84
CA ARG A 121 2.46 8.52 4.67
C ARG A 121 2.01 7.08 4.50
N PRO A 122 2.51 6.15 5.31
CA PRO A 122 2.21 4.74 5.17
C PRO A 122 0.72 4.45 5.38
N HIS A 123 0.13 3.72 4.44
CA HIS A 123 -1.29 3.40 4.45
C HIS A 123 -1.63 2.24 3.51
N LEU A 124 -2.78 1.61 3.75
CA LEU A 124 -3.45 0.76 2.77
C LEU A 124 -4.59 1.55 2.11
N THR A 125 -4.68 1.49 0.79
CA THR A 125 -5.82 2.05 0.07
C THR A 125 -7.00 1.07 0.13
N MET A 126 -8.10 1.51 0.73
CA MET A 126 -9.32 0.71 0.89
C MET A 126 -10.32 0.97 -0.23
N ALA A 127 -10.49 2.23 -0.62
CA ALA A 127 -11.41 2.59 -1.71
C ALA A 127 -10.96 3.89 -2.38
N ARG A 128 -11.28 4.03 -3.67
CA ARG A 128 -11.07 5.24 -4.46
C ARG A 128 -12.41 5.81 -4.93
N ARG A 129 -12.48 7.12 -5.13
CA ARG A 129 -13.71 7.83 -5.52
C ARG A 129 -14.89 7.47 -4.63
N ALA A 130 -14.61 7.31 -3.34
CA ALA A 130 -15.58 6.90 -2.35
C ALA A 130 -16.32 8.10 -1.74
N ALA A 131 -17.52 7.84 -1.28
CA ALA A 131 -18.27 8.77 -0.46
C ALA A 131 -19.04 8.00 0.63
N LEU A 132 -18.95 8.48 1.85
CA LEU A 132 -19.71 7.93 2.95
C LEU A 132 -21.23 8.16 2.75
N ARG A 133 -22.03 7.35 3.39
CA ARG A 133 -23.48 7.54 3.45
C ARG A 133 -23.82 8.81 4.22
N GLU A 134 -25.01 9.34 3.98
CA GLU A 134 -25.56 10.46 4.76
C GLU A 134 -25.63 10.08 6.26
N GLY A 135 -25.24 11.01 7.12
CA GLY A 135 -25.15 10.79 8.57
C GLY A 135 -23.87 10.06 9.04
N GLU A 136 -23.08 9.47 8.13
CA GLU A 136 -21.81 8.86 8.51
C GLU A 136 -20.67 9.89 8.53
N THR A 137 -19.83 9.80 9.55
CA THR A 137 -18.58 10.58 9.65
C THR A 137 -17.37 9.67 9.61
N LEU A 138 -16.24 10.21 9.18
CA LEU A 138 -14.99 9.44 9.14
C LEU A 138 -14.64 8.89 10.52
N ALA A 139 -14.80 9.69 11.58
CA ALA A 139 -14.52 9.30 12.97
C ALA A 139 -15.43 8.16 13.43
N ALA A 140 -16.75 8.26 13.16
CA ALA A 140 -17.71 7.23 13.57
C ALA A 140 -17.47 5.90 12.83
N VAL A 141 -17.10 5.95 11.55
CA VAL A 141 -16.74 4.76 10.77
C VAL A 141 -15.44 4.17 11.29
N SER A 142 -14.41 4.99 11.51
CA SER A 142 -13.12 4.56 12.05
C SER A 142 -13.27 3.84 13.39
N ALA A 143 -14.09 4.36 14.30
CA ALA A 143 -14.32 3.75 15.61
C ALA A 143 -14.96 2.35 15.56
N ARG A 144 -15.51 1.95 14.42
CA ARG A 144 -16.12 0.62 14.21
C ARG A 144 -15.19 -0.37 13.51
N LEU A 145 -14.03 0.09 13.06
CA LEU A 145 -13.01 -0.76 12.43
C LEU A 145 -12.06 -1.30 13.50
N GLU A 146 -11.60 -2.52 13.28
CA GLU A 146 -10.66 -3.17 14.19
C GLU A 146 -9.24 -3.06 13.64
N PRO A 147 -8.25 -2.66 14.47
CA PRO A 147 -6.86 -2.65 14.05
C PRO A 147 -6.37 -4.06 13.72
N VAL A 148 -5.62 -4.18 12.63
CA VAL A 148 -4.97 -5.43 12.22
C VAL A 148 -3.47 -5.28 12.42
N ARG A 149 -2.82 -6.26 13.06
CA ARG A 149 -1.39 -6.28 13.33
C ARG A 149 -0.74 -7.46 12.64
N PHE A 150 0.43 -7.22 12.05
CA PHE A 150 1.25 -8.27 11.46
C PHE A 150 2.74 -7.92 11.52
N THR A 151 3.58 -8.90 11.23
CA THR A 151 5.01 -8.68 11.02
C THR A 151 5.27 -8.52 9.53
N ALA A 152 5.81 -7.35 9.13
CA ALA A 152 6.35 -7.17 7.79
C ALA A 152 7.69 -7.91 7.70
N ASP A 153 7.75 -8.95 6.88
CA ASP A 153 8.91 -9.82 6.71
C ASP A 153 9.51 -9.77 5.31
N ARG A 154 8.85 -9.08 4.39
CA ARG A 154 9.28 -8.99 3.00
C ARG A 154 8.74 -7.74 2.31
N MET A 155 9.47 -7.28 1.30
CA MET A 155 8.96 -6.33 0.31
C MET A 155 8.93 -6.99 -1.06
N ILE A 156 7.97 -6.59 -1.88
CA ILE A 156 7.72 -7.17 -3.21
C ILE A 156 7.71 -6.09 -4.26
N LEU A 157 8.41 -6.33 -5.38
CA LEU A 157 8.27 -5.58 -6.62
C LEU A 157 7.04 -6.11 -7.37
N TYR A 158 6.09 -5.26 -7.64
CA TYR A 158 4.86 -5.61 -8.34
C TYR A 158 4.76 -4.96 -9.72
N LEU A 159 4.29 -5.76 -10.68
CA LEU A 159 3.76 -5.26 -11.94
C LEU A 159 2.29 -4.90 -11.77
N SER A 160 1.95 -3.64 -12.04
CA SER A 160 0.57 -3.17 -12.09
C SER A 160 0.04 -3.26 -13.53
N HIS A 161 -0.92 -4.13 -13.77
CA HIS A 161 -1.50 -4.33 -15.09
C HIS A 161 -3.01 -4.59 -15.01
N ARG A 162 -3.68 -4.72 -16.16
CA ARG A 162 -5.13 -4.91 -16.22
C ARG A 162 -5.51 -6.03 -17.20
N PRO A 163 -5.18 -7.29 -16.88
CA PRO A 163 -5.69 -8.40 -17.68
C PRO A 163 -7.23 -8.36 -17.64
N ASP A 164 -7.85 -8.44 -18.80
CA ASP A 164 -9.31 -8.41 -18.96
C ASP A 164 -9.99 -7.19 -18.30
N GLY A 165 -9.27 -6.05 -18.20
CA GLY A 165 -9.75 -4.81 -17.59
C GLY A 165 -9.69 -4.77 -16.06
N VAL A 166 -9.30 -5.85 -15.40
CA VAL A 166 -9.23 -5.97 -13.94
C VAL A 166 -7.86 -5.55 -13.44
N LEU A 167 -7.80 -4.60 -12.49
CA LEU A 167 -6.54 -4.18 -11.87
C LEU A 167 -5.93 -5.34 -11.08
N THR A 168 -4.75 -5.75 -11.51
CA THR A 168 -4.01 -6.90 -10.94
C THR A 168 -2.58 -6.48 -10.64
N TYR A 169 -2.05 -6.95 -9.52
CA TYR A 169 -0.67 -6.78 -9.10
C TYR A 169 0.03 -8.14 -9.10
N SER A 170 0.94 -8.34 -10.06
CA SER A 170 1.71 -9.58 -10.16
C SER A 170 3.08 -9.39 -9.53
N PRO A 171 3.49 -10.27 -8.60
CA PRO A 171 4.82 -10.19 -8.01
C PRO A 171 5.88 -10.55 -9.06
N LEU A 172 6.92 -9.72 -9.17
CA LEU A 172 8.08 -9.97 -10.03
C LEU A 172 9.31 -10.36 -9.22
N TYR A 173 9.51 -9.74 -8.05
CA TYR A 173 10.66 -10.01 -7.20
C TYR A 173 10.27 -9.85 -5.73
N THR A 174 10.81 -10.72 -4.87
CA THR A 174 10.60 -10.68 -3.43
C THR A 174 11.93 -10.58 -2.70
N LYS A 175 12.06 -9.58 -1.84
CA LYS A 175 13.18 -9.42 -0.91
C LYS A 175 12.69 -9.68 0.51
N MET A 176 13.27 -10.64 1.20
CA MET A 176 13.06 -10.84 2.65
C MET A 176 13.78 -9.75 3.44
N LEU A 177 13.14 -9.29 4.51
CA LEU A 177 13.66 -8.25 5.39
C LEU A 177 14.51 -8.81 6.51
#